data_b50001ab7c092051af204cff025692f9
#
_entry.id   b50001ab7c092051af204cff025692f9
#
_cell.length_a   1.000
_cell.length_b   1.000
_cell.length_c   1.000
_cell.angle_alpha   90.00
_cell.angle_beta   90.00
_cell.angle_gamma   90.00
#
_symmetry.space_group_name_H-M   'P 1'
#
loop_
_entity.id
_entity.type
_entity.pdbx_description
1 polymer ?
#
loop_
_entity_poly.entity_id
_entity_poly.type
_entity_poly.pdbx_seq_one_letter_code
_entity_poly.pdbx_strand_id
1 'polypeptide(L)'
;MGGLLFFGGLGFRDRSTHSAGRAFVSLFYFCCMLTISQRGRQMPASPIRKLVPYAEAAKKKGIKVYHLNIGQPDIETPKMALDAVRHFDFKVLEYSHSAGNESYRRKLAEYYKRVGIDINYQQIIVTTGGSEAILFGFMSCLDAGDEVIIPEPFYANYNGFAVAANVVVKPLTSYIENGFALPPVSEFEKLITPRTRAIVICNPNNPTGYLYSQEEMDTLRDIVVKHDLYLFSDEAYRDFCYSGAHISAMNLKGAENNVLMMDTISKRYSACGGRIGALVTRNQAVLDTVMKFAQARLSPPSFAQILGEAATELPADYFDATKAEYLKRRDVLVSRLNRIPGVYCPNPGGAFYAMASLPVDDTDVFCQWLLESFSYKGQTVMLAPAGGFYGTRGLGKKEVRLAYVLNTDDLGNAMDCLEKALEEYPGRKL
;
A
#
# COMPACT_ATOMS: atom_id res chain seq x y z
N MET A 1 44.08 -42.14 22.58
CA MET A 1 45.07 -42.27 21.52
C MET A 1 44.82 -41.08 20.59
N GLY A 2 45.53 -40.00 20.59
CA GLY A 2 46.93 -39.68 20.74
C GLY A 2 47.44 -39.17 19.41
N GLY A 3 47.77 -37.90 19.32
CA GLY A 3 48.39 -37.36 18.13
C GLY A 3 48.54 -35.83 18.15
N LEU A 4 49.33 -35.33 19.12
CA LEU A 4 49.94 -33.99 19.03
C LEU A 4 51.05 -34.03 17.96
N LEU A 5 51.09 -33.03 17.08
CA LEU A 5 52.27 -32.70 16.30
C LEU A 5 52.66 -31.24 16.57
N PHE A 6 53.80 -31.14 17.30
CA PHE A 6 54.61 -29.93 17.41
C PHE A 6 55.35 -29.68 16.09
N PHE A 7 55.44 -28.45 15.64
CA PHE A 7 56.49 -27.98 14.75
C PHE A 7 57.17 -26.76 15.36
N GLY A 8 58.50 -26.95 15.47
CA GLY A 8 59.44 -26.10 16.15
C GLY A 8 59.72 -24.79 15.40
N GLY A 9 60.20 -23.84 16.19
CA GLY A 9 60.64 -22.54 15.74
C GLY A 9 61.95 -22.57 14.99
N LEU A 10 62.06 -21.67 14.05
CA LEU A 10 63.38 -21.17 13.56
C LEU A 10 63.28 -19.64 13.60
N GLY A 11 64.17 -19.12 14.48
CA GLY A 11 64.32 -17.65 14.58
C GLY A 11 65.18 -17.14 13.44
N PHE A 12 64.76 -16.05 12.84
CA PHE A 12 65.61 -15.14 12.11
C PHE A 12 65.45 -13.73 12.66
N ARG A 13 66.51 -13.24 13.25
CA ARG A 13 66.69 -11.80 13.50
C ARG A 13 67.02 -11.14 12.17
N ASP A 14 66.24 -10.19 11.72
CA ASP A 14 66.83 -9.07 11.01
C ASP A 14 66.07 -7.78 11.32
N ARG A 15 66.83 -6.71 11.47
CA ARG A 15 66.45 -5.37 11.85
C ARG A 15 66.13 -4.59 10.58
N SER A 16 65.17 -3.70 10.72
CA SER A 16 64.77 -2.62 9.81
C SER A 16 63.59 -2.96 8.89
N THR A 17 62.44 -2.49 9.33
CA THR A 17 61.43 -1.75 8.54
C THR A 17 60.16 -1.50 9.40
N HIS A 18 60.24 -0.50 10.24
CA HIS A 18 59.07 0.02 10.96
C HIS A 18 58.46 1.15 10.15
N SER A 19 57.58 0.89 9.16
CA SER A 19 56.57 1.83 8.70
C SER A 19 55.52 1.23 7.75
N ALA A 20 55.80 0.13 7.06
CA ALA A 20 54.85 -0.47 6.09
C ALA A 20 53.79 -1.39 6.73
N GLY A 21 54.04 -1.92 7.92
CA GLY A 21 53.12 -2.90 8.56
C GLY A 21 51.84 -2.31 9.13
N ARG A 22 51.82 -1.02 9.51
CA ARG A 22 50.59 -0.38 10.08
C ARG A 22 49.56 0.02 9.03
N ALA A 23 50.00 0.37 7.83
CA ALA A 23 49.10 0.73 6.75
C ALA A 23 48.36 -0.51 6.16
N PHE A 24 49.02 -1.64 6.07
CA PHE A 24 48.43 -2.87 5.53
C PHE A 24 47.42 -3.52 6.49
N VAL A 25 47.67 -3.51 7.79
CA VAL A 25 46.71 -4.02 8.79
C VAL A 25 45.45 -3.13 8.86
N SER A 26 45.58 -1.81 8.67
CA SER A 26 44.43 -0.91 8.64
C SER A 26 43.57 -1.09 7.39
N LEU A 27 44.17 -1.42 6.23
CA LEU A 27 43.41 -1.66 4.99
C LEU A 27 42.62 -3.01 5.04
N PHE A 28 43.14 -4.02 5.68
CA PHE A 28 42.47 -5.32 5.84
C PHE A 28 41.31 -5.26 6.86
N TYR A 29 41.41 -4.43 7.91
CA TYR A 29 40.32 -4.25 8.87
C TYR A 29 39.11 -3.47 8.27
N PHE A 30 39.34 -2.61 7.28
CA PHE A 30 38.23 -1.90 6.58
C PHE A 30 37.48 -2.80 5.60
N CYS A 31 38.06 -3.92 5.16
CA CYS A 31 37.43 -4.83 4.19
C CYS A 31 36.56 -5.93 4.81
N CYS A 32 36.55 -6.06 6.16
CA CYS A 32 35.84 -7.14 6.86
C CYS A 32 34.66 -6.65 7.75
N MET A 33 34.20 -5.38 7.65
CA MET A 33 33.00 -4.98 8.36
C MET A 33 31.78 -5.53 7.63
N LEU A 34 30.96 -6.30 8.35
CA LEU A 34 29.67 -6.75 7.86
C LEU A 34 28.82 -5.54 7.48
N THR A 35 28.31 -5.52 6.27
CA THR A 35 27.45 -4.46 5.77
C THR A 35 26.08 -5.00 5.42
N ILE A 36 25.02 -4.18 5.61
CA ILE A 36 23.68 -4.51 5.12
C ILE A 36 23.69 -4.60 3.60
N SER A 37 22.78 -5.40 3.03
CA SER A 37 22.66 -5.54 1.57
C SER A 37 22.31 -4.22 0.91
N GLN A 38 22.65 -4.07 -0.38
CA GLN A 38 22.26 -2.92 -1.17
C GLN A 38 20.73 -2.73 -1.18
N ARG A 39 19.97 -3.80 -1.33
CA ARG A 39 18.50 -3.81 -1.22
C ARG A 39 18.01 -3.28 0.12
N GLY A 40 18.62 -3.71 1.23
CA GLY A 40 18.29 -3.22 2.57
C GLY A 40 18.53 -1.71 2.73
N ARG A 41 19.56 -1.16 2.08
CA ARG A 41 19.84 0.28 2.06
C ARG A 41 18.85 1.06 1.20
N GLN A 42 18.34 0.46 0.14
CA GLN A 42 17.38 1.07 -0.79
C GLN A 42 15.94 1.00 -0.29
N MET A 43 15.63 0.13 0.71
CA MET A 43 14.27 0.01 1.24
C MET A 43 13.80 1.35 1.81
N PRO A 44 12.71 1.92 1.28
CA PRO A 44 12.23 3.22 1.71
C PRO A 44 11.64 3.17 3.12
N ALA A 45 11.90 4.20 3.91
CA ALA A 45 11.17 4.42 5.14
C ALA A 45 9.71 4.79 4.84
N SER A 46 8.78 4.38 5.72
CA SER A 46 7.36 4.70 5.53
C SER A 46 7.11 6.22 5.67
N PRO A 47 6.64 6.90 4.61
CA PRO A 47 6.35 8.34 4.69
C PRO A 47 5.17 8.65 5.62
N ILE A 48 4.29 7.66 5.84
CA ILE A 48 3.10 7.78 6.70
C ILE A 48 3.48 7.70 8.18
N ARG A 49 4.52 6.90 8.51
CA ARG A 49 4.88 6.61 9.92
C ARG A 49 5.99 7.52 10.46
N LYS A 50 6.67 8.29 9.64
CA LYS A 50 7.78 9.16 10.08
C LYS A 50 7.35 10.20 11.11
N LEU A 51 6.08 10.61 11.10
CA LEU A 51 5.53 11.59 12.05
C LEU A 51 5.01 11.00 13.36
N VAL A 52 4.97 9.67 13.52
CA VAL A 52 4.47 9.00 14.73
C VAL A 52 5.17 9.47 16.01
N PRO A 53 6.51 9.63 16.07
CA PRO A 53 7.18 10.10 17.29
C PRO A 53 6.68 11.49 17.76
N TYR A 54 6.39 12.40 16.83
CA TYR A 54 5.87 13.74 17.13
C TYR A 54 4.43 13.68 17.65
N ALA A 55 3.59 12.84 17.05
CA ALA A 55 2.22 12.61 17.53
C ALA A 55 2.21 12.03 18.94
N GLU A 56 3.08 11.08 19.25
CA GLU A 56 3.20 10.52 20.60
C GLU A 56 3.72 11.56 21.62
N ALA A 57 4.62 12.44 21.21
CA ALA A 57 5.08 13.55 22.04
C ALA A 57 3.95 14.55 22.32
N ALA A 58 3.11 14.89 21.33
CA ALA A 58 1.93 15.74 21.51
C ALA A 58 0.92 15.12 22.50
N LYS A 59 0.62 13.83 22.34
CA LYS A 59 -0.27 13.10 23.26
C LYS A 59 0.24 13.10 24.71
N LYS A 60 1.55 12.95 24.92
CA LYS A 60 2.18 13.04 26.25
C LYS A 60 2.02 14.42 26.89
N LYS A 61 1.85 15.47 26.08
CA LYS A 61 1.53 16.84 26.55
C LYS A 61 0.03 17.05 26.79
N GLY A 62 -0.81 16.00 26.66
CA GLY A 62 -2.25 16.09 26.82
C GLY A 62 -3.01 16.60 25.60
N ILE A 63 -2.35 16.73 24.43
CA ILE A 63 -2.98 17.20 23.20
C ILE A 63 -3.68 16.01 22.51
N LYS A 64 -4.98 16.15 22.19
CA LYS A 64 -5.73 15.18 21.38
C LYS A 64 -5.25 15.28 19.93
N VAL A 65 -4.81 14.15 19.34
CA VAL A 65 -4.36 14.08 17.94
C VAL A 65 -5.41 13.35 17.10
N TYR A 66 -5.98 14.04 16.12
CA TYR A 66 -6.86 13.43 15.10
C TYR A 66 -6.03 12.78 14.01
N HIS A 67 -6.10 11.45 13.88
CA HIS A 67 -5.28 10.69 12.93
C HIS A 67 -5.97 10.58 11.56
N LEU A 68 -5.65 11.48 10.64
CA LEU A 68 -6.07 11.42 9.23
C LEU A 68 -4.97 10.88 8.31
N ASN A 69 -3.83 10.47 8.87
CA ASN A 69 -2.67 9.97 8.14
C ASN A 69 -2.76 8.46 7.81
N ILE A 70 -3.57 7.68 8.53
CA ILE A 70 -3.69 6.23 8.36
C ILE A 70 -5.09 5.86 7.89
N GLY A 71 -5.17 5.05 6.82
CA GLY A 71 -6.41 4.47 6.31
C GLY A 71 -6.75 3.17 7.03
N GLN A 72 -6.98 3.25 8.32
CA GLN A 72 -7.51 2.14 9.10
C GLN A 72 -8.97 2.46 9.44
N PRO A 73 -9.93 1.69 8.89
CA PRO A 73 -11.34 1.86 9.23
C PRO A 73 -11.60 1.81 10.74
N ASP A 74 -12.50 2.66 11.23
CA ASP A 74 -12.97 2.70 12.61
C ASP A 74 -14.37 2.06 12.81
N ILE A 75 -15.06 1.76 11.71
CA ILE A 75 -16.31 1.00 11.76
C ILE A 75 -15.99 -0.38 12.34
N GLU A 76 -16.82 -0.87 13.22
CA GLU A 76 -16.58 -2.14 13.91
C GLU A 76 -16.43 -3.31 12.92
N THR A 77 -15.46 -4.16 13.18
CA THR A 77 -15.35 -5.44 12.47
C THR A 77 -16.62 -6.26 12.70
N PRO A 78 -17.23 -6.86 11.67
CA PRO A 78 -18.49 -7.57 11.82
C PRO A 78 -18.45 -8.62 12.92
N LYS A 79 -19.41 -8.54 13.83
CA LYS A 79 -19.51 -9.43 15.00
C LYS A 79 -19.48 -10.91 14.58
N MET A 80 -20.20 -11.26 13.52
CA MET A 80 -20.24 -12.62 12.98
C MET A 80 -18.84 -13.15 12.62
N ALA A 81 -18.00 -12.31 12.01
CA ALA A 81 -16.65 -12.69 11.65
C ALA A 81 -15.74 -12.87 12.88
N LEU A 82 -15.87 -11.99 13.88
CA LEU A 82 -15.15 -12.13 15.15
C LEU A 82 -15.60 -13.33 15.97
N ASP A 83 -16.90 -13.59 16.00
CA ASP A 83 -17.47 -14.73 16.73
C ASP A 83 -17.07 -16.07 16.10
N ALA A 84 -16.95 -16.15 14.78
CA ALA A 84 -16.44 -17.35 14.10
C ALA A 84 -15.04 -17.73 14.58
N VAL A 85 -14.16 -16.74 14.83
CA VAL A 85 -12.82 -16.98 15.38
C VAL A 85 -12.89 -17.35 16.86
N ARG A 86 -13.74 -16.68 17.65
CA ARG A 86 -13.86 -16.91 19.12
C ARG A 86 -14.38 -18.30 19.46
N HIS A 87 -15.28 -18.84 18.64
CA HIS A 87 -15.97 -20.10 18.90
C HIS A 87 -15.41 -21.27 18.11
N PHE A 88 -14.29 -21.08 17.39
CA PHE A 88 -13.70 -22.18 16.63
C PHE A 88 -12.96 -23.15 17.56
N ASP A 89 -13.35 -24.42 17.52
CA ASP A 89 -12.77 -25.49 18.35
C ASP A 89 -11.65 -26.20 17.57
N PHE A 90 -10.40 -25.83 17.83
CA PHE A 90 -9.23 -26.54 17.30
C PHE A 90 -8.76 -27.60 18.30
N LYS A 91 -8.69 -28.85 17.83
CA LYS A 91 -7.93 -29.88 18.55
C LYS A 91 -6.44 -29.78 18.25
N VAL A 92 -6.10 -29.53 16.99
CA VAL A 92 -4.73 -29.25 16.52
C VAL A 92 -4.82 -28.10 15.52
N LEU A 93 -3.97 -27.08 15.69
CA LEU A 93 -3.85 -25.98 14.73
C LEU A 93 -2.80 -26.36 13.67
N GLU A 94 -3.23 -27.09 12.66
CA GLU A 94 -2.39 -27.58 11.58
C GLU A 94 -2.22 -26.58 10.43
N TYR A 95 -1.26 -26.84 9.54
CA TYR A 95 -1.11 -26.07 8.30
C TYR A 95 -2.33 -26.30 7.39
N SER A 96 -2.90 -25.21 6.88
CA SER A 96 -3.89 -25.31 5.81
C SER A 96 -3.20 -25.56 4.46
N HIS A 97 -3.99 -25.85 3.42
CA HIS A 97 -3.47 -25.90 2.06
C HIS A 97 -2.74 -24.59 1.67
N SER A 98 -1.65 -24.68 0.91
CA SER A 98 -0.84 -23.50 0.57
C SER A 98 -1.58 -22.42 -0.20
N ALA A 99 -2.56 -22.79 -1.03
CA ALA A 99 -3.47 -21.84 -1.68
C ALA A 99 -4.53 -21.24 -0.73
N GLY A 100 -4.61 -21.69 0.50
CA GLY A 100 -5.69 -21.40 1.44
C GLY A 100 -6.76 -22.48 1.47
N ASN A 101 -7.61 -22.47 2.50
CA ASN A 101 -8.71 -23.40 2.68
C ASN A 101 -9.65 -23.37 1.46
N GLU A 102 -10.04 -24.54 0.97
CA GLU A 102 -10.92 -24.62 -0.18
C GLU A 102 -12.29 -24.01 0.12
N SER A 103 -12.83 -24.21 1.33
CA SER A 103 -14.09 -23.61 1.77
C SER A 103 -14.04 -22.09 1.63
N TYR A 104 -12.99 -21.46 2.16
CA TYR A 104 -12.81 -20.01 2.07
C TYR A 104 -12.66 -19.54 0.62
N ARG A 105 -11.87 -20.23 -0.22
CA ARG A 105 -11.70 -19.86 -1.63
C ARG A 105 -13.01 -19.97 -2.42
N ARG A 106 -13.85 -20.98 -2.12
CA ARG A 106 -15.19 -21.11 -2.71
C ARG A 106 -16.08 -19.94 -2.29
N LYS A 107 -16.09 -19.59 -1.00
CA LYS A 107 -16.84 -18.43 -0.50
C LYS A 107 -16.35 -17.10 -1.09
N LEU A 108 -15.06 -16.94 -1.29
CA LEU A 108 -14.50 -15.79 -2.01
C LEU A 108 -14.98 -15.74 -3.47
N ALA A 109 -15.01 -16.88 -4.17
CA ALA A 109 -15.52 -16.94 -5.55
C ALA A 109 -17.01 -16.57 -5.61
N GLU A 110 -17.83 -17.02 -4.65
CA GLU A 110 -19.23 -16.62 -4.51
C GLU A 110 -19.37 -15.11 -4.25
N TYR A 111 -18.54 -14.53 -3.36
CA TYR A 111 -18.49 -13.08 -3.14
C TYR A 111 -18.14 -12.35 -4.43
N TYR A 112 -17.09 -12.74 -5.13
CA TYR A 112 -16.69 -12.11 -6.39
C TYR A 112 -17.79 -12.17 -7.44
N LYS A 113 -18.49 -13.30 -7.55
CA LYS A 113 -19.64 -13.43 -8.47
C LYS A 113 -20.76 -12.45 -8.13
N ARG A 114 -21.05 -12.22 -6.83
CA ARG A 114 -22.04 -11.22 -6.39
C ARG A 114 -21.69 -9.79 -6.81
N VAL A 115 -20.40 -9.46 -6.90
CA VAL A 115 -19.92 -8.14 -7.36
C VAL A 115 -19.54 -8.14 -8.86
N GLY A 116 -20.04 -9.12 -9.63
CA GLY A 116 -19.91 -9.13 -11.09
C GLY A 116 -18.54 -9.64 -11.61
N ILE A 117 -17.76 -10.31 -10.78
CA ILE A 117 -16.47 -10.90 -11.18
C ILE A 117 -16.62 -12.43 -11.23
N ASP A 118 -16.70 -13.00 -12.43
CA ASP A 118 -16.87 -14.45 -12.62
C ASP A 118 -15.51 -15.14 -12.66
N ILE A 119 -15.15 -15.83 -11.57
CA ILE A 119 -13.91 -16.59 -11.39
C ILE A 119 -14.17 -17.89 -10.65
N ASN A 120 -13.33 -18.89 -10.91
CA ASN A 120 -13.33 -20.16 -10.20
C ASN A 120 -12.45 -20.05 -8.93
N TYR A 121 -12.82 -20.74 -7.85
CA TYR A 121 -12.03 -20.81 -6.63
C TYR A 121 -10.58 -21.32 -6.83
N GLN A 122 -10.32 -22.10 -7.89
CA GLN A 122 -8.99 -22.57 -8.27
C GLN A 122 -8.09 -21.44 -8.80
N GLN A 123 -8.68 -20.33 -9.24
CA GLN A 123 -7.99 -19.13 -9.70
C GLN A 123 -7.61 -18.16 -8.56
N ILE A 124 -7.84 -18.60 -7.31
CA ILE A 124 -7.62 -17.79 -6.10
C ILE A 124 -6.52 -18.43 -5.27
N ILE A 125 -5.48 -17.63 -4.95
CA ILE A 125 -4.47 -17.98 -3.95
C ILE A 125 -4.60 -17.01 -2.79
N VAL A 126 -4.95 -17.52 -1.62
CA VAL A 126 -5.08 -16.75 -0.38
C VAL A 126 -3.70 -16.32 0.10
N THR A 127 -3.57 -15.06 0.50
CA THR A 127 -2.32 -14.42 0.89
C THR A 127 -2.41 -13.77 2.27
N THR A 128 -1.28 -13.45 2.86
CA THR A 128 -1.19 -12.70 4.13
C THR A 128 -1.42 -11.20 3.87
N GLY A 129 -2.67 -10.86 3.49
CA GLY A 129 -3.09 -9.54 3.05
C GLY A 129 -2.67 -9.21 1.62
N GLY A 130 -3.16 -8.08 1.08
CA GLY A 130 -2.83 -7.59 -0.26
C GLY A 130 -1.33 -7.38 -0.49
N SER A 131 -0.56 -7.08 0.56
CA SER A 131 0.90 -6.90 0.46
C SER A 131 1.64 -8.15 -0.03
N GLU A 132 1.28 -9.33 0.46
CA GLU A 132 1.86 -10.58 -0.01
C GLU A 132 1.37 -10.91 -1.42
N ALA A 133 0.11 -10.58 -1.75
CA ALA A 133 -0.43 -10.78 -3.09
C ALA A 133 0.38 -9.99 -4.14
N ILE A 134 0.67 -8.71 -3.87
CA ILE A 134 1.49 -7.88 -4.76
C ILE A 134 2.91 -8.45 -4.87
N LEU A 135 3.52 -8.81 -3.74
CA LEU A 135 4.88 -9.33 -3.73
C LEU A 135 4.99 -10.67 -4.47
N PHE A 136 4.05 -11.59 -4.26
CA PHE A 136 4.00 -12.85 -5.01
C PHE A 136 3.79 -12.61 -6.50
N GLY A 137 2.91 -11.66 -6.88
CA GLY A 137 2.71 -11.26 -8.26
C GLY A 137 4.01 -10.75 -8.90
N PHE A 138 4.69 -9.81 -8.25
CA PHE A 138 5.96 -9.29 -8.75
C PHE A 138 7.02 -10.37 -8.91
N MET A 139 7.24 -11.18 -7.88
CA MET A 139 8.24 -12.26 -7.91
C MET A 139 7.91 -13.38 -8.93
N SER A 140 6.63 -13.55 -9.29
CA SER A 140 6.21 -14.59 -10.24
C SER A 140 6.28 -14.14 -11.70
N CYS A 141 6.13 -12.84 -11.95
CA CYS A 141 5.95 -12.28 -13.30
C CYS A 141 7.12 -11.41 -13.77
N LEU A 142 8.02 -11.00 -12.86
CA LEU A 142 9.04 -9.99 -13.14
C LEU A 142 10.42 -10.48 -12.71
N ASP A 143 11.42 -10.20 -13.54
CA ASP A 143 12.82 -10.43 -13.26
C ASP A 143 13.50 -9.19 -12.64
N ALA A 144 14.69 -9.39 -12.09
CA ALA A 144 15.48 -8.31 -11.53
C ALA A 144 15.85 -7.27 -12.61
N GLY A 145 15.46 -6.02 -12.40
CA GLY A 145 15.68 -4.92 -13.34
C GLY A 145 14.55 -4.69 -14.33
N ASP A 146 13.50 -5.53 -14.29
CA ASP A 146 12.28 -5.24 -15.04
C ASP A 146 11.61 -3.97 -14.54
N GLU A 147 10.89 -3.29 -15.44
CA GLU A 147 10.25 -2.01 -15.16
C GLU A 147 8.73 -2.18 -15.05
N VAL A 148 8.15 -1.50 -14.05
CA VAL A 148 6.69 -1.41 -13.86
C VAL A 148 6.25 0.05 -13.93
N ILE A 149 5.27 0.34 -14.78
CA ILE A 149 4.65 1.67 -14.88
C ILE A 149 3.56 1.77 -13.81
N ILE A 150 3.61 2.82 -12.99
CA ILE A 150 2.62 3.06 -11.95
C ILE A 150 2.13 4.51 -12.04
N PRO A 151 0.83 4.76 -12.32
CA PRO A 151 0.27 6.10 -12.22
C PRO A 151 0.47 6.68 -10.81
N GLU A 152 1.12 7.83 -10.71
CA GLU A 152 1.36 8.52 -9.43
C GLU A 152 0.46 9.75 -9.28
N PRO A 153 0.08 10.12 -8.04
CA PRO A 153 0.49 9.53 -6.78
C PRO A 153 -0.10 8.13 -6.54
N PHE A 154 0.70 7.23 -5.94
CA PHE A 154 0.34 5.84 -5.72
C PHE A 154 0.59 5.41 -4.27
N TYR A 155 0.06 4.26 -3.89
CA TYR A 155 0.29 3.68 -2.56
C TYR A 155 1.79 3.54 -2.27
N ALA A 156 2.30 4.28 -1.30
CA ALA A 156 3.73 4.42 -1.02
C ALA A 156 4.50 3.09 -0.87
N ASN A 157 3.82 2.03 -0.41
CA ASN A 157 4.46 0.73 -0.23
C ASN A 157 4.76 0.01 -1.54
N TYR A 158 4.22 0.43 -2.69
CA TYR A 158 4.62 -0.15 -3.98
C TYR A 158 6.12 0.02 -4.24
N ASN A 159 6.71 1.15 -3.83
CA ASN A 159 8.16 1.32 -3.86
C ASN A 159 8.90 0.26 -3.04
N GLY A 160 8.39 -0.07 -1.85
CA GLY A 160 8.95 -1.10 -0.99
C GLY A 160 8.85 -2.50 -1.60
N PHE A 161 7.71 -2.83 -2.21
CA PHE A 161 7.52 -4.12 -2.90
C PHE A 161 8.41 -4.22 -4.15
N ALA A 162 8.55 -3.14 -4.91
CA ALA A 162 9.46 -3.09 -6.05
C ALA A 162 10.93 -3.30 -5.64
N VAL A 163 11.38 -2.63 -4.58
CA VAL A 163 12.73 -2.84 -4.02
C VAL A 163 12.91 -4.28 -3.54
N ALA A 164 11.91 -4.86 -2.84
CA ALA A 164 11.96 -6.24 -2.37
C ALA A 164 12.05 -7.25 -3.52
N ALA A 165 11.34 -7.01 -4.62
CA ALA A 165 11.36 -7.83 -5.82
C ALA A 165 12.50 -7.47 -6.80
N ASN A 166 13.30 -6.44 -6.51
CA ASN A 166 14.37 -5.94 -7.38
C ASN A 166 13.87 -5.37 -8.73
N VAL A 167 12.68 -4.79 -8.74
CA VAL A 167 11.97 -4.22 -9.88
C VAL A 167 12.10 -2.70 -9.87
N VAL A 168 12.08 -2.06 -11.02
CA VAL A 168 12.22 -0.61 -11.20
C VAL A 168 10.84 0.03 -11.42
N VAL A 169 10.47 0.98 -10.55
CA VAL A 169 9.24 1.76 -10.74
C VAL A 169 9.46 2.88 -11.74
N LYS A 170 8.59 2.95 -12.75
CA LYS A 170 8.49 4.04 -13.74
C LYS A 170 7.22 4.83 -13.42
N PRO A 171 7.32 5.94 -12.70
CA PRO A 171 6.14 6.73 -12.35
C PRO A 171 5.54 7.41 -13.58
N LEU A 172 4.21 7.43 -13.66
CA LEU A 172 3.42 8.14 -14.64
C LEU A 172 2.56 9.18 -13.93
N THR A 173 2.91 10.46 -14.08
CA THR A 173 2.31 11.52 -13.23
C THR A 173 0.88 11.85 -13.63
N SER A 174 -0.05 11.72 -12.68
CA SER A 174 -1.40 12.31 -12.70
C SER A 174 -1.42 13.56 -11.83
N TYR A 175 -2.22 14.55 -12.21
CA TYR A 175 -2.21 15.88 -11.60
C TYR A 175 -3.51 16.16 -10.83
N ILE A 176 -3.38 16.87 -9.70
CA ILE A 176 -4.52 17.23 -8.85
C ILE A 176 -5.52 18.15 -9.58
N GLU A 177 -5.02 19.00 -10.49
CA GLU A 177 -5.82 19.91 -11.30
C GLU A 177 -6.82 19.19 -12.22
N ASN A 178 -6.48 17.96 -12.63
CA ASN A 178 -7.33 17.09 -13.45
C ASN A 178 -8.06 16.03 -12.60
N GLY A 179 -8.11 16.20 -11.26
CA GLY A 179 -8.69 15.23 -10.34
C GLY A 179 -7.97 13.89 -10.31
N PHE A 180 -6.72 13.83 -10.76
CA PHE A 180 -5.89 12.63 -10.88
C PHE A 180 -6.38 11.61 -11.93
N ALA A 181 -7.04 12.08 -12.99
CA ALA A 181 -7.43 11.26 -14.13
C ALA A 181 -6.21 10.54 -14.74
N LEU A 182 -6.47 9.38 -15.36
CA LEU A 182 -5.44 8.60 -16.02
C LEU A 182 -4.79 9.42 -17.15
N PRO A 183 -3.46 9.52 -17.20
CA PRO A 183 -2.79 10.18 -18.31
C PRO A 183 -3.06 9.49 -19.66
N PRO A 184 -3.01 10.23 -20.77
CA PRO A 184 -3.30 9.67 -22.09
C PRO A 184 -2.29 8.58 -22.50
N VAL A 185 -2.70 7.70 -23.41
CA VAL A 185 -1.89 6.56 -23.94
C VAL A 185 -0.48 6.97 -24.34
N SER A 186 -0.34 8.15 -24.97
CA SER A 186 0.97 8.66 -25.43
C SER A 186 1.99 8.82 -24.28
N GLU A 187 1.53 9.09 -23.04
CA GLU A 187 2.42 9.21 -21.90
C GLU A 187 2.88 7.82 -21.42
N PHE A 188 2.03 6.80 -21.50
CA PHE A 188 2.44 5.40 -21.27
C PHE A 188 3.49 4.96 -22.30
N GLU A 189 3.24 5.22 -23.58
CA GLU A 189 4.13 4.81 -24.67
C GLU A 189 5.52 5.42 -24.55
N LYS A 190 5.65 6.63 -24.01
CA LYS A 190 6.96 7.24 -23.73
C LYS A 190 7.76 6.52 -22.65
N LEU A 191 7.08 5.83 -21.73
CA LEU A 191 7.71 5.11 -20.63
C LEU A 191 8.01 3.65 -20.94
N ILE A 192 7.34 3.07 -21.96
CA ILE A 192 7.52 1.67 -22.34
C ILE A 192 8.89 1.47 -22.96
N THR A 193 9.64 0.53 -22.41
CA THR A 193 10.96 0.09 -22.91
C THR A 193 10.97 -1.44 -23.07
N PRO A 194 12.00 -2.04 -23.67
CA PRO A 194 12.13 -3.50 -23.71
C PRO A 194 12.16 -4.20 -22.35
N ARG A 195 12.38 -3.45 -21.26
CA ARG A 195 12.35 -3.96 -19.87
C ARG A 195 11.00 -3.77 -19.20
N THR A 196 10.10 -3.01 -19.78
CA THR A 196 8.75 -2.83 -19.20
C THR A 196 7.99 -4.14 -19.29
N ARG A 197 7.46 -4.61 -18.17
CA ARG A 197 6.72 -5.87 -18.07
C ARG A 197 5.34 -5.72 -17.50
N ALA A 198 5.05 -4.62 -16.80
CA ALA A 198 3.75 -4.48 -16.15
C ALA A 198 3.32 -3.03 -15.99
N ILE A 199 2.00 -2.86 -15.83
CA ILE A 199 1.35 -1.67 -15.30
C ILE A 199 0.73 -2.08 -13.96
N VAL A 200 0.84 -1.21 -12.94
CA VAL A 200 0.21 -1.40 -11.62
C VAL A 200 -0.79 -0.28 -11.40
N ILE A 201 -2.03 -0.62 -11.09
CA ILE A 201 -3.07 0.34 -10.70
C ILE A 201 -3.68 -0.02 -9.35
N CYS A 202 -4.25 0.96 -8.67
CA CYS A 202 -5.14 0.77 -7.52
C CYS A 202 -6.49 1.36 -7.87
N ASN A 203 -7.56 0.56 -7.85
CA ASN A 203 -8.90 0.97 -8.27
C ASN A 203 -9.98 0.53 -7.27
N PRO A 204 -10.64 1.46 -6.59
CA PRO A 204 -10.37 2.90 -6.44
C PRO A 204 -8.99 3.20 -5.83
N ASN A 205 -8.42 4.35 -6.18
CA ASN A 205 -7.01 4.65 -5.90
C ASN A 205 -6.77 5.06 -4.43
N ASN A 206 -5.68 4.59 -3.90
CA ASN A 206 -4.99 5.14 -2.73
C ASN A 206 -3.67 5.76 -3.24
N PRO A 207 -3.47 7.09 -3.17
CA PRO A 207 -4.04 8.01 -2.18
C PRO A 207 -5.20 8.92 -2.67
N THR A 208 -5.54 8.95 -3.96
CA THR A 208 -6.34 10.01 -4.56
C THR A 208 -7.85 9.83 -4.39
N GLY A 209 -8.31 8.60 -4.15
CA GLY A 209 -9.72 8.26 -4.22
C GLY A 209 -10.27 8.25 -5.65
N TYR A 210 -9.41 8.32 -6.67
CA TYR A 210 -9.82 8.24 -8.07
C TYR A 210 -10.47 6.90 -8.39
N LEU A 211 -11.55 6.92 -9.12
CA LEU A 211 -12.26 5.73 -9.62
C LEU A 211 -12.15 5.71 -11.13
N TYR A 212 -11.49 4.71 -11.68
CA TYR A 212 -11.28 4.57 -13.12
C TYR A 212 -12.60 4.33 -13.86
N SER A 213 -12.79 5.04 -14.97
CA SER A 213 -13.90 4.85 -15.89
C SER A 213 -13.75 3.60 -16.74
N GLN A 214 -14.83 3.16 -17.40
CA GLN A 214 -14.76 2.03 -18.36
C GLN A 214 -13.80 2.34 -19.51
N GLU A 215 -13.79 3.58 -20.02
CA GLU A 215 -12.92 4.01 -21.10
C GLU A 215 -11.43 3.94 -20.71
N GLU A 216 -11.10 4.37 -19.48
CA GLU A 216 -9.73 4.27 -18.95
C GLU A 216 -9.32 2.80 -18.73
N MET A 217 -10.21 1.96 -18.22
CA MET A 217 -9.94 0.53 -18.07
C MET A 217 -9.78 -0.18 -19.43
N ASP A 218 -10.57 0.19 -20.44
CA ASP A 218 -10.40 -0.30 -21.82
C ASP A 218 -9.08 0.18 -22.43
N THR A 219 -8.70 1.42 -22.17
CA THR A 219 -7.39 1.97 -22.56
C THR A 219 -6.23 1.16 -21.96
N LEU A 220 -6.29 0.84 -20.67
CA LEU A 220 -5.29 0.01 -20.01
C LEU A 220 -5.23 -1.39 -20.60
N ARG A 221 -6.40 -2.00 -20.89
CA ARG A 221 -6.47 -3.29 -21.62
C ARG A 221 -5.73 -3.22 -22.94
N ASP A 222 -6.01 -2.21 -23.76
CA ASP A 222 -5.43 -2.09 -25.11
C ASP A 222 -3.90 -1.91 -25.04
N ILE A 223 -3.40 -1.14 -24.06
CA ILE A 223 -1.96 -0.98 -23.83
C ILE A 223 -1.32 -2.32 -23.44
N VAL A 224 -1.88 -3.04 -22.45
CA VAL A 224 -1.25 -4.27 -21.96
C VAL A 224 -1.31 -5.40 -22.99
N VAL A 225 -2.37 -5.46 -23.79
CA VAL A 225 -2.46 -6.44 -24.90
C VAL A 225 -1.48 -6.08 -26.03
N LYS A 226 -1.43 -4.82 -26.44
CA LYS A 226 -0.54 -4.34 -27.51
C LYS A 226 0.95 -4.58 -27.21
N HIS A 227 1.35 -4.41 -25.96
CA HIS A 227 2.75 -4.45 -25.53
C HIS A 227 3.13 -5.73 -24.75
N ASP A 228 2.22 -6.72 -24.67
CA ASP A 228 2.41 -7.98 -23.93
C ASP A 228 2.86 -7.74 -22.49
N LEU A 229 2.11 -6.87 -21.75
CA LEU A 229 2.38 -6.50 -20.38
C LEU A 229 1.39 -7.17 -19.42
N TYR A 230 1.79 -7.34 -18.18
CA TYR A 230 0.87 -7.66 -17.10
C TYR A 230 0.15 -6.40 -16.59
N LEU A 231 -1.11 -6.55 -16.16
CA LEU A 231 -1.87 -5.54 -15.44
C LEU A 231 -2.10 -6.03 -14.00
N PHE A 232 -1.38 -5.44 -13.06
CA PHE A 232 -1.62 -5.65 -11.63
C PHE A 232 -2.67 -4.66 -11.15
N SER A 233 -3.83 -5.15 -10.75
CA SER A 233 -4.94 -4.34 -10.25
C SER A 233 -5.15 -4.57 -8.75
N ASP A 234 -4.76 -3.61 -7.93
CA ASP A 234 -5.07 -3.59 -6.50
C ASP A 234 -6.50 -3.08 -6.30
N GLU A 235 -7.40 -3.99 -5.95
CA GLU A 235 -8.83 -3.71 -5.82
C GLU A 235 -9.30 -3.71 -4.35
N ALA A 236 -8.40 -3.38 -3.43
CA ALA A 236 -8.66 -3.37 -1.99
C ALA A 236 -9.84 -2.46 -1.56
N TYR A 237 -10.22 -1.50 -2.39
CA TYR A 237 -11.25 -0.50 -2.10
C TYR A 237 -12.51 -0.64 -2.96
N ARG A 238 -12.70 -1.76 -3.67
CA ARG A 238 -13.81 -1.95 -4.64
C ARG A 238 -15.21 -1.69 -4.06
N ASP A 239 -15.40 -1.96 -2.77
CA ASP A 239 -16.70 -1.78 -2.12
C ASP A 239 -17.00 -0.30 -1.74
N PHE A 240 -16.02 0.59 -1.92
CA PHE A 240 -16.12 2.01 -1.61
C PHE A 240 -16.12 2.85 -2.89
N CYS A 241 -17.17 2.74 -3.71
CA CYS A 241 -17.37 3.52 -4.92
C CYS A 241 -18.58 4.46 -4.74
N TYR A 242 -18.37 5.77 -4.95
CA TYR A 242 -19.38 6.80 -4.69
C TYR A 242 -19.90 7.47 -5.96
N SER A 243 -19.07 7.59 -7.00
CA SER A 243 -19.41 8.28 -8.24
C SER A 243 -19.72 7.34 -9.41
N GLY A 244 -19.81 6.02 -9.15
CA GLY A 244 -20.07 5.01 -10.17
C GLY A 244 -19.93 3.60 -9.63
N ALA A 245 -19.99 2.61 -10.51
CA ALA A 245 -19.71 1.22 -10.18
C ALA A 245 -18.22 0.92 -10.29
N HIS A 246 -17.71 0.02 -9.45
CA HIS A 246 -16.36 -0.52 -9.62
C HIS A 246 -16.27 -1.35 -10.90
N ILE A 247 -15.22 -1.14 -11.66
CA ILE A 247 -14.87 -1.91 -12.85
C ILE A 247 -13.63 -2.73 -12.51
N SER A 248 -13.81 -4.04 -12.37
CA SER A 248 -12.69 -4.93 -12.09
C SER A 248 -11.86 -5.18 -13.35
N ALA A 249 -10.53 -5.17 -13.22
CA ALA A 249 -9.63 -5.56 -14.29
C ALA A 249 -9.86 -7.02 -14.74
N MET A 250 -10.40 -7.87 -13.86
CA MET A 250 -10.77 -9.26 -14.21
C MET A 250 -11.85 -9.35 -15.29
N ASN A 251 -12.60 -8.27 -15.54
CA ASN A 251 -13.66 -8.23 -16.56
C ASN A 251 -13.20 -7.68 -17.92
N LEU A 252 -11.93 -7.35 -18.07
CA LEU A 252 -11.34 -6.83 -19.30
C LEU A 252 -11.19 -7.96 -20.34
N LYS A 253 -12.11 -7.99 -21.31
CA LYS A 253 -12.13 -9.00 -22.37
C LYS A 253 -10.91 -8.87 -23.29
N GLY A 254 -10.28 -10.00 -23.59
CA GLY A 254 -9.09 -10.06 -24.45
C GLY A 254 -7.77 -9.85 -23.67
N ALA A 255 -7.82 -9.54 -22.37
CA ALA A 255 -6.64 -9.42 -21.51
C ALA A 255 -6.66 -10.45 -20.35
N GLU A 256 -7.40 -11.53 -20.46
CA GLU A 256 -7.64 -12.51 -19.39
C GLU A 256 -6.33 -13.08 -18.83
N ASN A 257 -5.32 -13.28 -19.67
CA ASN A 257 -4.03 -13.82 -19.28
C ASN A 257 -3.03 -12.72 -18.80
N ASN A 258 -3.36 -11.46 -19.00
CA ASN A 258 -2.50 -10.34 -18.61
C ASN A 258 -2.81 -9.84 -17.19
N VAL A 259 -4.03 -10.13 -16.68
CA VAL A 259 -4.53 -9.51 -15.44
C VAL A 259 -4.22 -10.34 -14.21
N LEU A 260 -3.66 -9.67 -13.20
CA LEU A 260 -3.58 -10.14 -11.82
C LEU A 260 -4.33 -9.16 -10.92
N MET A 261 -5.36 -9.64 -10.22
CA MET A 261 -6.09 -8.86 -9.23
C MET A 261 -5.57 -9.18 -7.84
N MET A 262 -5.25 -8.14 -7.07
CA MET A 262 -4.94 -8.22 -5.65
C MET A 262 -6.12 -7.74 -4.84
N ASP A 263 -6.46 -8.50 -3.82
CA ASP A 263 -7.58 -8.22 -2.95
C ASP A 263 -7.23 -8.39 -1.47
N THR A 264 -8.01 -7.79 -0.59
CA THR A 264 -7.87 -7.92 0.86
C THR A 264 -9.18 -7.67 1.58
N ILE A 265 -9.42 -8.38 2.67
CA ILE A 265 -10.55 -8.12 3.55
C ILE A 265 -10.33 -6.91 4.47
N SER A 266 -9.11 -6.38 4.51
CA SER A 266 -8.67 -5.35 5.47
C SER A 266 -9.57 -4.12 5.51
N LYS A 267 -10.11 -3.73 4.34
CA LYS A 267 -10.85 -2.46 4.20
C LYS A 267 -12.35 -2.67 4.30
N ARG A 268 -12.90 -3.58 3.48
CA ARG A 268 -14.35 -3.82 3.40
C ARG A 268 -14.97 -4.33 4.69
N TYR A 269 -14.20 -5.04 5.54
CA TYR A 269 -14.69 -5.60 6.80
C TYR A 269 -14.01 -4.99 8.03
N SER A 270 -13.33 -3.85 7.88
CA SER A 270 -12.57 -3.24 8.99
C SER A 270 -11.65 -4.23 9.72
N ALA A 271 -11.06 -5.16 8.97
CA ALA A 271 -10.28 -6.29 9.50
C ALA A 271 -8.79 -6.20 9.12
N CYS A 272 -8.21 -4.99 9.25
CA CYS A 272 -6.80 -4.75 8.90
C CYS A 272 -5.83 -5.66 9.66
N GLY A 273 -6.13 -5.98 10.93
CA GLY A 273 -5.35 -6.88 11.77
C GLY A 273 -5.47 -8.35 11.42
N GLY A 274 -6.49 -8.76 10.65
CA GLY A 274 -6.69 -10.14 10.22
C GLY A 274 -5.61 -10.65 9.26
N ARG A 275 -4.95 -9.74 8.52
CA ARG A 275 -3.86 -10.06 7.57
C ARG A 275 -4.23 -11.15 6.57
N ILE A 276 -5.37 -11.01 5.89
CA ILE A 276 -5.80 -11.92 4.85
C ILE A 276 -6.14 -11.15 3.57
N GLY A 277 -5.78 -11.73 2.43
CA GLY A 277 -6.03 -11.23 1.09
C GLY A 277 -6.01 -12.36 0.07
N ALA A 278 -5.99 -12.00 -1.20
CA ALA A 278 -5.93 -12.95 -2.30
C ALA A 278 -5.19 -12.37 -3.50
N LEU A 279 -4.48 -13.23 -4.22
CA LEU A 279 -4.06 -13.02 -5.59
C LEU A 279 -5.00 -13.84 -6.49
N VAL A 280 -5.55 -13.22 -7.51
CA VAL A 280 -6.52 -13.82 -8.42
C VAL A 280 -6.09 -13.58 -9.86
N THR A 281 -6.01 -14.64 -10.65
CA THR A 281 -5.71 -14.52 -12.09
C THR A 281 -6.28 -15.72 -12.87
N ARG A 282 -6.53 -15.54 -14.16
CA ARG A 282 -6.89 -16.64 -15.08
C ARG A 282 -5.68 -17.27 -15.76
N ASN A 283 -4.50 -16.64 -15.64
CA ASN A 283 -3.26 -17.14 -16.22
C ASN A 283 -2.74 -18.34 -15.43
N GLN A 284 -2.86 -19.54 -16.00
CA GLN A 284 -2.49 -20.79 -15.33
C GLN A 284 -0.98 -20.86 -15.02
N ALA A 285 -0.13 -20.39 -15.92
CA ALA A 285 1.32 -20.39 -15.68
C ALA A 285 1.73 -19.49 -14.50
N VAL A 286 1.03 -18.37 -14.35
CA VAL A 286 1.21 -17.48 -13.19
C VAL A 286 0.71 -18.16 -11.92
N LEU A 287 -0.47 -18.78 -11.94
CA LEU A 287 -1.01 -19.52 -10.78
C LEU A 287 -0.06 -20.61 -10.31
N ASP A 288 0.47 -21.41 -11.24
CA ASP A 288 1.41 -22.50 -10.94
C ASP A 288 2.72 -21.96 -10.31
N THR A 289 3.14 -20.77 -10.76
CA THR A 289 4.34 -20.12 -10.22
C THR A 289 4.08 -19.50 -8.84
N VAL A 290 2.97 -18.76 -8.67
CA VAL A 290 2.55 -18.21 -7.38
C VAL A 290 2.35 -19.32 -6.34
N MET A 291 1.86 -20.51 -6.76
CA MET A 291 1.72 -21.67 -5.88
C MET A 291 3.07 -22.11 -5.29
N LYS A 292 4.18 -22.02 -6.03
CA LYS A 292 5.51 -22.36 -5.51
C LYS A 292 5.94 -21.39 -4.38
N PHE A 293 5.65 -20.10 -4.53
CA PHE A 293 5.88 -19.11 -3.46
C PHE A 293 4.95 -19.36 -2.27
N ALA A 294 3.68 -19.69 -2.52
CA ALA A 294 2.72 -20.02 -1.47
C ALA A 294 3.15 -21.28 -0.70
N GLN A 295 3.70 -22.31 -1.38
CA GLN A 295 4.26 -23.50 -0.74
C GLN A 295 5.52 -23.18 0.08
N ALA A 296 6.40 -22.30 -0.40
CA ALA A 296 7.58 -21.85 0.35
C ALA A 296 7.20 -21.10 1.64
N ARG A 297 6.08 -20.34 1.63
CA ARG A 297 5.50 -19.70 2.81
C ARG A 297 4.76 -20.70 3.72
N LEU A 298 4.43 -21.90 3.25
CA LEU A 298 3.63 -22.98 3.85
C LEU A 298 2.12 -22.75 3.67
N SER A 299 1.48 -21.96 4.52
CA SER A 299 0.02 -21.72 4.47
C SER A 299 -0.34 -20.30 4.95
N PRO A 300 -1.51 -19.77 4.53
CA PRO A 300 -2.02 -18.53 5.12
C PRO A 300 -2.49 -18.77 6.57
N PRO A 301 -2.56 -17.70 7.41
CA PRO A 301 -2.99 -17.83 8.81
C PRO A 301 -4.40 -18.41 8.95
N SER A 302 -4.57 -19.52 9.70
CA SER A 302 -5.85 -20.23 9.83
C SER A 302 -6.95 -19.37 10.46
N PHE A 303 -6.68 -18.66 11.55
CA PHE A 303 -7.66 -17.75 12.18
C PHE A 303 -8.15 -16.65 11.25
N ALA A 304 -7.25 -16.12 10.41
CA ALA A 304 -7.59 -15.08 9.46
C ALA A 304 -8.48 -15.62 8.33
N GLN A 305 -8.27 -16.87 7.91
CA GLN A 305 -9.13 -17.51 6.93
C GLN A 305 -10.55 -17.76 7.48
N ILE A 306 -10.67 -18.20 8.73
CA ILE A 306 -11.97 -18.38 9.40
C ILE A 306 -12.72 -17.04 9.48
N LEU A 307 -12.04 -15.98 9.90
CA LEU A 307 -12.60 -14.62 9.94
C LEU A 307 -13.06 -14.18 8.55
N GLY A 308 -12.20 -14.38 7.54
CA GLY A 308 -12.50 -14.01 6.16
C GLY A 308 -13.66 -14.78 5.57
N GLU A 309 -13.72 -16.09 5.80
CA GLU A 309 -14.79 -16.97 5.35
C GLU A 309 -16.14 -16.56 5.92
N ALA A 310 -16.21 -16.35 7.24
CA ALA A 310 -17.44 -15.89 7.89
C ALA A 310 -17.86 -14.48 7.40
N ALA A 311 -16.91 -13.59 7.15
CA ALA A 311 -17.21 -12.26 6.65
C ALA A 311 -17.81 -12.24 5.23
N THR A 312 -17.53 -13.26 4.41
CA THR A 312 -18.16 -13.36 3.06
C THR A 312 -19.65 -13.62 3.10
N GLU A 313 -20.20 -14.08 4.22
CA GLU A 313 -21.63 -14.35 4.41
C GLU A 313 -22.44 -13.09 4.76
N LEU A 314 -21.78 -11.95 4.93
CA LEU A 314 -22.48 -10.69 5.21
C LEU A 314 -23.44 -10.33 4.08
N PRO A 315 -24.63 -9.85 4.43
CA PRO A 315 -25.63 -9.45 3.46
C PRO A 315 -25.26 -8.12 2.76
N ALA A 316 -25.92 -7.80 1.66
CA ALA A 316 -25.62 -6.62 0.85
C ALA A 316 -25.82 -5.31 1.62
N ASP A 317 -26.79 -5.24 2.53
CA ASP A 317 -27.10 -4.06 3.33
C ASP A 317 -25.92 -3.62 4.23
N TYR A 318 -25.04 -4.54 4.66
CA TYR A 318 -23.79 -4.20 5.34
C TYR A 318 -22.91 -3.29 4.49
N PHE A 319 -22.74 -3.64 3.21
CA PHE A 319 -21.90 -2.86 2.30
C PHE A 319 -22.55 -1.51 1.95
N ASP A 320 -23.88 -1.50 1.76
CA ASP A 320 -24.64 -0.27 1.49
C ASP A 320 -24.55 0.70 2.66
N ALA A 321 -24.74 0.22 3.89
CA ALA A 321 -24.63 1.03 5.11
C ALA A 321 -23.19 1.57 5.30
N THR A 322 -22.19 0.73 5.12
CA THR A 322 -20.78 1.13 5.22
C THR A 322 -20.42 2.16 4.17
N LYS A 323 -20.83 1.95 2.93
CA LYS A 323 -20.62 2.90 1.82
C LYS A 323 -21.29 4.24 2.09
N ALA A 324 -22.54 4.24 2.57
CA ALA A 324 -23.28 5.46 2.91
C ALA A 324 -22.58 6.27 4.01
N GLU A 325 -22.07 5.61 5.04
CA GLU A 325 -21.32 6.27 6.10
C GLU A 325 -20.03 6.91 5.59
N TYR A 326 -19.22 6.21 4.77
CA TYR A 326 -18.01 6.78 4.20
C TYR A 326 -18.31 7.91 3.19
N LEU A 327 -19.40 7.83 2.44
CA LEU A 327 -19.87 8.91 1.58
C LEU A 327 -20.15 10.19 2.38
N LYS A 328 -20.87 10.06 3.50
CA LYS A 328 -21.13 11.17 4.43
C LYS A 328 -19.83 11.77 4.98
N ARG A 329 -18.89 10.95 5.38
CA ARG A 329 -17.57 11.39 5.88
C ARG A 329 -16.77 12.13 4.82
N ARG A 330 -16.76 11.62 3.58
CA ARG A 330 -16.16 12.28 2.42
C ARG A 330 -16.73 13.68 2.22
N ASP A 331 -18.05 13.78 2.19
CA ASP A 331 -18.74 15.05 1.92
C ASP A 331 -18.45 16.10 3.01
N VAL A 332 -18.41 15.69 4.28
CA VAL A 332 -17.97 16.56 5.38
C VAL A 332 -16.54 17.02 5.16
N LEU A 333 -15.60 16.10 4.92
CA LEU A 333 -14.18 16.44 4.74
C LEU A 333 -13.98 17.40 3.56
N VAL A 334 -14.45 17.02 2.36
CA VAL A 334 -14.19 17.75 1.12
C VAL A 334 -14.84 19.14 1.15
N SER A 335 -16.09 19.24 1.67
CA SER A 335 -16.78 20.53 1.78
C SER A 335 -16.06 21.48 2.74
N ARG A 336 -15.49 20.97 3.84
CA ARG A 336 -14.74 21.79 4.81
C ARG A 336 -13.40 22.21 4.23
N LEU A 337 -12.64 21.30 3.59
CA LEU A 337 -11.36 21.62 2.96
C LEU A 337 -11.50 22.73 1.92
N ASN A 338 -12.45 22.62 1.00
CA ASN A 338 -12.64 23.58 -0.09
C ASN A 338 -13.20 24.94 0.36
N ARG A 339 -13.60 25.11 1.63
CA ARG A 339 -13.94 26.41 2.22
C ARG A 339 -12.71 27.17 2.75
N ILE A 340 -11.60 26.46 3.00
CA ILE A 340 -10.39 27.09 3.51
C ILE A 340 -9.69 27.83 2.34
N PRO A 341 -9.43 29.14 2.45
CA PRO A 341 -8.79 29.89 1.37
C PRO A 341 -7.44 29.31 0.95
N GLY A 342 -7.30 29.06 -0.36
CA GLY A 342 -6.06 28.52 -0.95
C GLY A 342 -5.95 26.98 -0.88
N VAL A 343 -6.91 26.28 -0.28
CA VAL A 343 -6.97 24.81 -0.30
C VAL A 343 -7.80 24.34 -1.49
N TYR A 344 -7.31 23.30 -2.18
CA TYR A 344 -8.06 22.63 -3.23
C TYR A 344 -8.05 21.11 -3.02
N CYS A 345 -9.21 20.50 -3.01
CA CYS A 345 -9.41 19.06 -2.85
C CYS A 345 -10.41 18.60 -3.90
N PRO A 346 -9.99 17.83 -4.92
CA PRO A 346 -10.93 17.18 -5.83
C PRO A 346 -11.81 16.19 -5.08
N ASN A 347 -13.04 15.97 -5.58
CA ASN A 347 -13.99 15.08 -4.93
C ASN A 347 -13.63 13.61 -5.21
N PRO A 348 -13.26 12.79 -4.21
CA PRO A 348 -12.92 11.39 -4.43
C PRO A 348 -14.11 10.59 -4.94
N GLY A 349 -13.90 9.82 -6.02
CA GLY A 349 -14.90 8.91 -6.58
C GLY A 349 -15.04 7.58 -5.84
N GLY A 350 -14.03 7.23 -5.03
CA GLY A 350 -14.00 5.97 -4.26
C GLY A 350 -12.95 5.96 -3.15
N ALA A 351 -12.71 4.78 -2.57
CA ALA A 351 -11.85 4.55 -1.40
C ALA A 351 -12.31 5.38 -0.18
N PHE A 352 -11.43 5.70 0.74
CA PHE A 352 -11.68 6.61 1.85
C PHE A 352 -10.49 7.55 2.10
N TYR A 353 -9.91 8.03 0.99
CA TYR A 353 -8.83 9.00 0.97
C TYR A 353 -9.19 10.19 0.08
N ALA A 354 -8.65 11.34 0.45
CA ALA A 354 -8.62 12.53 -0.36
C ALA A 354 -7.19 13.08 -0.41
N MET A 355 -6.82 13.63 -1.55
CA MET A 355 -5.62 14.44 -1.71
C MET A 355 -6.03 15.89 -1.76
N ALA A 356 -5.35 16.76 -1.00
CA ALA A 356 -5.58 18.19 -1.01
C ALA A 356 -4.29 18.96 -1.21
N SER A 357 -4.33 19.98 -2.06
CA SER A 357 -3.29 21.00 -2.15
C SER A 357 -3.51 22.04 -1.07
N LEU A 358 -2.44 22.36 -0.34
CA LEU A 358 -2.46 23.36 0.75
C LEU A 358 -1.60 24.56 0.40
N PRO A 359 -1.97 25.78 0.87
CA PRO A 359 -1.20 27.00 0.67
C PRO A 359 -0.01 27.07 1.64
N VAL A 360 0.92 26.12 1.53
CA VAL A 360 2.11 26.02 2.38
C VAL A 360 3.38 25.94 1.53
N ASP A 361 4.52 26.17 2.14
CA ASP A 361 5.82 26.04 1.48
C ASP A 361 6.23 24.58 1.25
N ASP A 362 6.10 23.73 2.29
CA ASP A 362 6.41 22.31 2.23
C ASP A 362 5.52 21.54 3.23
N THR A 363 4.77 20.55 2.76
CA THR A 363 3.84 19.77 3.60
C THR A 363 4.55 18.85 4.59
N ASP A 364 5.78 18.44 4.35
CA ASP A 364 6.56 17.69 5.33
C ASP A 364 6.85 18.56 6.56
N VAL A 365 7.25 19.80 6.35
CA VAL A 365 7.51 20.79 7.41
C VAL A 365 6.20 21.15 8.12
N PHE A 366 5.15 21.44 7.36
CA PHE A 366 3.84 21.77 7.91
C PHE A 366 3.26 20.65 8.78
N CYS A 367 3.28 19.41 8.30
CA CYS A 367 2.74 18.26 9.04
C CYS A 367 3.53 17.97 10.32
N GLN A 368 4.83 18.19 10.33
CA GLN A 368 5.64 18.11 11.54
C GLN A 368 5.29 19.24 12.52
N TRP A 369 5.22 20.49 12.03
CA TRP A 369 4.86 21.66 12.84
C TRP A 369 3.50 21.52 13.51
N LEU A 370 2.48 20.93 12.82
CA LEU A 370 1.17 20.61 13.37
C LEU A 370 1.25 19.80 14.66
N LEU A 371 2.23 18.92 14.78
CA LEU A 371 2.37 18.00 15.92
C LEU A 371 3.32 18.52 17.01
N GLU A 372 4.30 19.32 16.63
CA GLU A 372 5.32 19.83 17.57
C GLU A 372 4.93 21.16 18.22
N SER A 373 4.33 22.07 17.45
CA SER A 373 4.24 23.49 17.77
C SER A 373 2.82 24.04 17.78
N PHE A 374 1.85 23.33 17.21
CA PHE A 374 0.47 23.80 17.08
C PHE A 374 -0.49 23.01 17.97
N SER A 375 -1.44 23.73 18.57
CA SER A 375 -2.67 23.13 19.14
C SER A 375 -3.79 24.17 19.18
N TYR A 376 -4.98 23.75 18.80
CA TYR A 376 -6.20 24.54 18.91
C TYR A 376 -7.16 23.86 19.89
N LYS A 377 -7.53 24.55 20.97
CA LYS A 377 -8.37 24.01 22.07
C LYS A 377 -7.84 22.67 22.63
N GLY A 378 -6.51 22.52 22.75
CA GLY A 378 -5.88 21.29 23.23
C GLY A 378 -5.92 20.14 22.22
N GLN A 379 -6.12 20.42 20.93
CA GLN A 379 -6.27 19.43 19.86
C GLN A 379 -5.38 19.77 18.66
N THR A 380 -4.97 18.77 17.91
CA THR A 380 -4.24 18.92 16.64
C THR A 380 -4.61 17.79 15.67
N VAL A 381 -4.12 17.87 14.43
CA VAL A 381 -4.39 16.89 13.38
C VAL A 381 -3.09 16.32 12.83
N MET A 382 -3.05 15.02 12.56
CA MET A 382 -1.95 14.34 11.89
C MET A 382 -2.35 13.97 10.46
N LEU A 383 -1.68 14.57 9.47
CA LEU A 383 -1.86 14.33 8.05
C LEU A 383 -0.72 13.48 7.49
N ALA A 384 -0.86 12.98 6.26
CA ALA A 384 0.23 12.34 5.54
C ALA A 384 0.74 13.27 4.44
N PRO A 385 1.97 13.83 4.55
CA PRO A 385 2.55 14.65 3.50
C PRO A 385 2.73 13.83 2.22
N ALA A 386 2.41 14.44 1.07
CA ALA A 386 2.23 13.67 -0.17
C ALA A 386 3.53 13.31 -0.89
N GLY A 387 4.65 13.92 -0.58
CA GLY A 387 5.91 13.63 -1.27
C GLY A 387 6.29 12.15 -1.32
N GLY A 388 5.86 11.36 -0.33
CA GLY A 388 6.13 9.92 -0.27
C GLY A 388 5.18 9.03 -1.10
N PHE A 389 4.15 9.61 -1.74
CA PHE A 389 3.25 8.92 -2.67
C PHE A 389 3.66 9.11 -4.14
N TYR A 390 4.69 9.92 -4.38
CA TYR A 390 5.26 10.15 -5.70
C TYR A 390 6.61 9.44 -5.83
N GLY A 391 6.84 8.80 -6.97
CA GLY A 391 8.14 8.29 -7.40
C GLY A 391 9.02 9.40 -7.97
N THR A 392 8.40 10.40 -8.59
CA THR A 392 9.07 11.57 -9.16
C THR A 392 9.46 12.55 -8.06
N ARG A 393 10.76 12.84 -7.94
CA ARG A 393 11.29 13.73 -6.91
C ARG A 393 10.74 15.16 -7.05
N GLY A 394 10.34 15.74 -5.94
CA GLY A 394 9.91 17.15 -5.86
C GLY A 394 8.42 17.36 -6.08
N LEU A 395 7.66 16.32 -6.50
CA LEU A 395 6.21 16.38 -6.54
C LEU A 395 5.59 16.18 -5.14
N GLY A 396 4.34 16.58 -4.98
CA GLY A 396 3.57 16.42 -3.75
C GLY A 396 3.97 17.36 -2.60
N LYS A 397 4.88 18.33 -2.81
CA LYS A 397 5.35 19.22 -1.73
C LYS A 397 4.28 20.14 -1.14
N LYS A 398 3.23 20.40 -1.90
CA LYS A 398 2.09 21.21 -1.45
C LYS A 398 0.85 20.37 -1.20
N GLU A 399 0.96 19.08 -1.27
CA GLU A 399 -0.18 18.16 -1.16
C GLU A 399 -0.09 17.32 0.11
N VAL A 400 -1.25 16.96 0.62
CA VAL A 400 -1.41 16.01 1.73
C VAL A 400 -2.46 14.99 1.39
N ARG A 401 -2.27 13.76 1.90
CA ARG A 401 -3.35 12.77 1.91
C ARG A 401 -4.07 12.80 3.25
N LEU A 402 -5.40 12.79 3.20
CA LEU A 402 -6.29 12.68 4.34
C LEU A 402 -7.12 11.40 4.21
N ALA A 403 -7.16 10.59 5.27
CA ALA A 403 -8.05 9.44 5.37
C ALA A 403 -9.30 9.84 6.16
N TYR A 404 -10.49 9.78 5.55
CA TYR A 404 -11.75 10.13 6.22
C TYR A 404 -12.37 8.94 6.94
N VAL A 405 -11.54 8.31 7.82
CA VAL A 405 -11.89 7.11 8.58
C VAL A 405 -12.51 7.40 9.94
N LEU A 406 -12.44 8.65 10.43
CA LEU A 406 -13.06 9.07 11.69
C LEU A 406 -14.55 9.39 11.48
N ASN A 407 -15.33 9.36 12.56
CA ASN A 407 -16.72 9.83 12.54
C ASN A 407 -16.81 11.32 12.15
N THR A 408 -18.01 11.77 11.77
CA THR A 408 -18.22 13.14 11.24
C THR A 408 -17.91 14.24 12.24
N ASP A 409 -18.09 14.02 13.54
CA ASP A 409 -17.82 15.03 14.57
C ASP A 409 -16.30 15.20 14.76
N ASP A 410 -15.57 14.10 14.87
CA ASP A 410 -14.11 14.14 14.94
C ASP A 410 -13.48 14.68 13.63
N LEU A 411 -14.06 14.38 12.46
CA LEU A 411 -13.66 15.01 11.19
C LEU A 411 -13.91 16.52 11.21
N GLY A 412 -15.05 16.98 11.71
CA GLY A 412 -15.35 18.40 11.88
C GLY A 412 -14.31 19.11 12.74
N ASN A 413 -14.03 18.54 13.92
CA ASN A 413 -13.02 19.07 14.84
C ASN A 413 -11.60 19.07 14.23
N ALA A 414 -11.26 18.02 13.48
CA ALA A 414 -9.97 17.95 12.77
C ALA A 414 -9.85 19.05 11.70
N MET A 415 -10.94 19.37 11.00
CA MET A 415 -10.96 20.45 10.02
C MET A 415 -10.89 21.82 10.67
N ASP A 416 -11.53 22.04 11.83
CA ASP A 416 -11.35 23.27 12.62
C ASP A 416 -9.87 23.47 13.02
N CYS A 417 -9.21 22.40 13.45
CA CYS A 417 -7.77 22.42 13.75
C CYS A 417 -6.93 22.78 12.52
N LEU A 418 -7.24 22.16 11.36
CA LEU A 418 -6.49 22.40 10.11
C LEU A 418 -6.67 23.84 9.61
N GLU A 419 -7.91 24.37 9.64
CA GLU A 419 -8.20 25.75 9.26
C GLU A 419 -7.39 26.74 10.11
N LYS A 420 -7.43 26.60 11.43
CA LYS A 420 -6.67 27.43 12.36
C LYS A 420 -5.17 27.26 12.19
N ALA A 421 -4.69 26.07 11.97
CA ALA A 421 -3.29 25.79 11.72
C ALA A 421 -2.79 26.50 10.44
N LEU A 422 -3.57 26.49 9.38
CA LEU A 422 -3.23 27.19 8.14
C LEU A 422 -3.25 28.73 8.30
N GLU A 423 -4.08 29.27 9.20
CA GLU A 423 -4.03 30.71 9.55
C GLU A 423 -2.73 31.10 10.28
N GLU A 424 -2.24 30.23 11.16
CA GLU A 424 -1.11 30.49 12.07
C GLU A 424 0.25 30.03 11.53
N TYR A 425 0.25 29.15 10.49
CA TYR A 425 1.49 28.57 10.00
C TYR A 425 2.43 29.61 9.36
N PRO A 426 3.68 29.75 9.85
CA PRO A 426 4.61 30.78 9.34
C PRO A 426 4.99 30.62 7.86
N GLY A 427 4.93 29.39 7.33
CA GLY A 427 5.24 29.06 5.93
C GLY A 427 4.03 29.09 5.00
N ARG A 428 2.91 29.73 5.39
CA ARG A 428 1.72 29.90 4.54
C ARG A 428 2.05 30.78 3.32
N LYS A 429 1.56 30.33 2.16
CA LYS A 429 1.71 31.04 0.86
C LYS A 429 0.34 31.13 0.20
N LEU A 430 -0.29 32.27 0.29
CA LEU A 430 -1.54 32.61 -0.43
C LEU A 430 -1.22 33.19 -1.79
#